data_002aa16c74599556eb359a1b945d3d83
#
_entry.id   002aa16c74599556eb359a1b945d3d83
#
_cell.length_a   1.000
_cell.length_b   1.000
_cell.length_c   1.000
_cell.angle_alpha   90.00
_cell.angle_beta   90.00
_cell.angle_gamma   90.00
#
_symmetry.space_group_name_H-M   'P 1'
#
loop_
_entity.id
_entity.type
_entity.pdbx_description
1 polymer ?
#
loop_
_entity_poly.entity_id
_entity_poly.type
_entity_poly.pdbx_seq_one_letter_code
_entity_poly.pdbx_strand_id
1 'polypeptide(L)'
;FDLQILYLTELIEKLGFNFGAQEIGKAFAEWNQCWANEYRVAIKNINVGVYPPASGEFSNDFFKNSMGCPIRSELWAFIAPGNPEFAEKLVRLDGSVDHTTESIYAEIFLATVESMAFFENDLNRLFDIGLSKIPENCRIAECVRFVRAQVQETDDYRIIRQRLIRRFGSSDASYSVVNIGIIVLALLHGKDFNEVMLTAVNCGYDTDCTSATAGAIIGILRGKSNLPKEWLEKVGDVFVIGTVNVQRKESTLTALTKDTFAACYAAA
;
A
#
# COMPACT_ATOMS: atom_id res chain seq x y z
N PHE A 1 0.48 0.12 8.89
CA PHE A 1 1.02 -1.04 9.61
C PHE A 1 -0.03 -1.65 10.54
N ASP A 2 -0.65 -0.88 11.45
CA ASP A 2 -1.62 -1.38 12.43
C ASP A 2 -2.81 -2.12 11.81
N LEU A 3 -3.37 -1.63 10.69
CA LEU A 3 -4.45 -2.29 9.97
C LEU A 3 -4.01 -3.61 9.32
N GLN A 4 -2.76 -3.70 8.88
CA GLN A 4 -2.20 -4.96 8.37
C GLN A 4 -2.14 -6.02 9.49
N ILE A 5 -1.77 -5.62 10.72
CA ILE A 5 -1.82 -6.50 11.89
C ILE A 5 -3.26 -6.91 12.22
N LEU A 6 -4.21 -5.96 12.13
CA LEU A 6 -5.63 -6.26 12.33
C LEU A 6 -6.10 -7.37 11.35
N TYR A 7 -5.82 -7.22 10.06
CA TYR A 7 -6.24 -8.19 9.07
C TYR A 7 -5.55 -9.53 9.22
N LEU A 8 -4.27 -9.55 9.55
CA LEU A 8 -3.57 -10.80 9.82
C LEU A 8 -4.21 -11.54 11.01
N THR A 9 -4.46 -10.85 12.13
CA THR A 9 -4.94 -11.46 13.37
C THR A 9 -6.44 -11.72 13.39
N GLU A 10 -7.26 -10.78 12.93
CA GLU A 10 -8.72 -10.87 13.04
C GLU A 10 -9.40 -11.54 11.85
N LEU A 11 -8.75 -11.57 10.69
CA LEU A 11 -9.28 -12.26 9.52
C LEU A 11 -8.52 -13.53 9.22
N ILE A 12 -7.22 -13.42 8.87
CA ILE A 12 -6.47 -14.55 8.32
C ILE A 12 -6.24 -15.64 9.38
N GLU A 13 -5.79 -15.30 10.58
CA GLU A 13 -5.55 -16.29 11.65
C GLU A 13 -6.84 -16.94 12.14
N LYS A 14 -7.98 -16.23 12.11
CA LYS A 14 -9.26 -16.75 12.62
C LYS A 14 -10.13 -17.43 11.57
N LEU A 15 -10.13 -16.93 10.34
CA LEU A 15 -11.05 -17.35 9.28
C LEU A 15 -10.34 -18.02 8.09
N GLY A 16 -9.00 -18.06 8.10
CA GLY A 16 -8.24 -18.36 6.89
C GLY A 16 -8.54 -17.33 5.81
N PHE A 17 -8.80 -17.81 4.60
CA PHE A 17 -9.22 -16.93 3.48
C PHE A 17 -10.72 -17.04 3.17
N ASN A 18 -11.53 -17.52 4.14
CA ASN A 18 -12.97 -17.65 4.03
C ASN A 18 -13.69 -16.39 4.52
N PHE A 19 -13.32 -15.24 3.99
CA PHE A 19 -13.98 -13.97 4.27
C PHE A 19 -14.31 -13.21 2.97
N GLY A 20 -15.33 -12.38 3.05
CA GLY A 20 -15.76 -11.49 1.97
C GLY A 20 -15.86 -10.05 2.45
N ALA A 21 -16.55 -9.24 1.65
CA ALA A 21 -16.71 -7.81 1.91
C ALA A 21 -17.36 -7.50 3.27
N GLN A 22 -18.28 -8.35 3.74
CA GLN A 22 -18.93 -8.14 5.03
C GLN A 22 -17.99 -8.41 6.21
N GLU A 23 -17.24 -9.51 6.16
CA GLU A 23 -16.34 -9.92 7.23
C GLU A 23 -15.21 -8.91 7.39
N ILE A 24 -14.58 -8.48 6.29
CA ILE A 24 -13.51 -7.47 6.34
C ILE A 24 -14.05 -6.11 6.81
N GLY A 25 -15.25 -5.70 6.35
CA GLY A 25 -15.88 -4.47 6.80
C GLY A 25 -16.22 -4.50 8.29
N LYS A 26 -16.75 -5.62 8.81
CA LYS A 26 -17.02 -5.78 10.25
C LYS A 26 -15.74 -5.74 11.08
N ALA A 27 -14.70 -6.46 10.67
CA ALA A 27 -13.41 -6.43 11.36
C ALA A 27 -12.83 -5.00 11.37
N PHE A 28 -12.88 -4.30 10.25
CA PHE A 28 -12.45 -2.91 10.16
C PHE A 28 -13.22 -2.01 11.12
N ALA A 29 -14.55 -2.08 11.16
CA ALA A 29 -15.37 -1.21 12.02
C ALA A 29 -15.27 -1.54 13.51
N GLU A 30 -15.10 -2.83 13.87
CA GLU A 30 -15.04 -3.30 15.25
C GLU A 30 -13.68 -3.02 15.91
N TRP A 31 -12.59 -3.25 15.17
CA TRP A 31 -11.25 -3.27 15.75
C TRP A 31 -10.41 -2.04 15.42
N ASN A 32 -10.77 -1.24 14.40
CA ASN A 32 -10.06 -0.03 14.04
C ASN A 32 -10.51 1.14 14.94
N GLN A 33 -9.56 1.70 15.68
CA GLN A 33 -9.76 2.87 16.55
C GLN A 33 -9.27 4.18 15.91
N CYS A 34 -8.75 4.13 14.68
CA CYS A 34 -8.35 5.31 13.94
C CYS A 34 -9.58 6.04 13.38
N TRP A 35 -9.85 7.22 13.92
CA TRP A 35 -10.99 8.06 13.52
C TRP A 35 -10.61 9.13 12.48
N ALA A 36 -9.51 8.94 11.78
CA ALA A 36 -9.06 9.88 10.77
C ALA A 36 -9.78 9.66 9.44
N ASN A 37 -10.09 10.75 8.75
CA ASN A 37 -10.44 10.81 7.34
C ASN A 37 -11.45 9.73 6.85
N GLU A 38 -11.08 8.97 5.84
CA GLU A 38 -11.84 7.89 5.19
C GLU A 38 -12.21 6.77 6.17
N TYR A 39 -11.33 6.42 7.10
CA TYR A 39 -11.60 5.36 8.08
C TYR A 39 -12.82 5.67 8.93
N ARG A 40 -12.93 6.91 9.40
CA ARG A 40 -14.11 7.35 10.14
C ARG A 40 -15.39 7.32 9.30
N VAL A 41 -15.31 7.69 8.03
CA VAL A 41 -16.46 7.63 7.11
C VAL A 41 -16.89 6.18 6.94
N ALA A 42 -15.98 5.27 6.63
CA ALA A 42 -16.27 3.85 6.46
C ALA A 42 -16.87 3.23 7.74
N ILE A 43 -16.26 3.47 8.92
CA ILE A 43 -16.78 2.98 10.20
C ILE A 43 -18.22 3.45 10.44
N LYS A 44 -18.52 4.72 10.20
CA LYS A 44 -19.90 5.25 10.34
C LYS A 44 -20.87 4.58 9.37
N ASN A 45 -20.46 4.40 8.12
CA ASN A 45 -21.27 3.75 7.09
C ASN A 45 -21.59 2.31 7.48
N ILE A 46 -20.58 1.55 7.89
CA ILE A 46 -20.75 0.15 8.30
C ILE A 46 -21.66 0.04 9.53
N ASN A 47 -21.50 0.92 10.52
CA ASN A 47 -22.32 0.93 11.74
C ASN A 47 -23.81 1.25 11.50
N VAL A 48 -24.14 1.88 10.37
CA VAL A 48 -25.55 2.08 9.97
C VAL A 48 -26.02 1.08 8.91
N GLY A 49 -25.23 0.03 8.65
CA GLY A 49 -25.61 -1.06 7.74
C GLY A 49 -25.19 -0.87 6.29
N VAL A 50 -24.39 0.15 5.98
CA VAL A 50 -23.80 0.35 4.64
C VAL A 50 -22.46 -0.36 4.59
N TYR A 51 -22.45 -1.59 4.05
CA TYR A 51 -21.27 -2.44 3.96
C TYR A 51 -20.47 -2.22 2.66
N PRO A 52 -19.20 -2.71 2.60
CA PRO A 52 -18.42 -2.68 1.36
C PRO A 52 -19.17 -3.34 0.17
N PRO A 53 -19.03 -2.82 -1.05
CA PRO A 53 -18.19 -1.69 -1.43
C PRO A 53 -18.82 -0.29 -1.19
N ALA A 54 -20.08 -0.23 -0.83
CA ALA A 54 -20.79 1.05 -0.66
C ALA A 54 -20.25 1.88 0.51
N SER A 55 -19.65 1.26 1.53
CA SER A 55 -19.08 1.96 2.68
C SER A 55 -17.90 2.87 2.31
N GLY A 56 -17.12 2.51 1.30
CA GLY A 56 -16.01 3.30 0.81
C GLY A 56 -16.45 4.50 -0.07
N GLU A 57 -17.66 4.46 -0.60
CA GLU A 57 -18.17 5.50 -1.51
C GLU A 57 -19.16 6.45 -0.83
N PHE A 58 -20.08 5.93 -0.02
CA PHE A 58 -21.19 6.70 0.54
C PHE A 58 -20.69 7.81 1.46
N SER A 59 -21.01 9.07 1.11
CA SER A 59 -20.60 10.29 1.84
C SER A 59 -19.07 10.42 2.03
N ASN A 60 -18.28 9.91 1.08
CA ASN A 60 -16.82 9.91 1.11
C ASN A 60 -16.17 10.65 -0.08
N ASP A 61 -16.80 11.69 -0.59
CA ASP A 61 -16.37 12.37 -1.82
C ASP A 61 -14.95 12.94 -1.76
N PHE A 62 -14.48 13.33 -0.58
CA PHE A 62 -13.17 13.95 -0.43
C PHE A 62 -12.05 12.89 -0.26
N PHE A 63 -12.26 11.87 0.57
CA PHE A 63 -11.18 10.94 0.96
C PHE A 63 -11.16 9.62 0.17
N LYS A 64 -12.19 9.32 -0.61
CA LYS A 64 -12.32 8.03 -1.35
C LYS A 64 -11.17 7.68 -2.28
N ASN A 65 -10.30 8.65 -2.58
CA ASN A 65 -9.11 8.47 -3.42
C ASN A 65 -7.81 8.84 -2.69
N SER A 66 -7.77 8.73 -1.35
CA SER A 66 -6.60 8.94 -0.52
C SER A 66 -5.69 7.70 -0.44
N MET A 67 -4.56 7.80 0.26
CA MET A 67 -3.56 6.72 0.40
C MET A 67 -3.94 5.65 1.41
N GLY A 68 -5.06 5.78 2.12
CA GLY A 68 -5.39 4.89 3.24
C GLY A 68 -5.51 3.40 2.89
N CYS A 69 -5.99 3.02 1.69
CA CYS A 69 -5.92 1.62 1.26
C CYS A 69 -4.61 1.27 0.56
N PRO A 70 -4.04 2.08 -0.36
CA PRO A 70 -2.77 1.72 -1.01
C PRO A 70 -1.63 1.34 -0.05
N ILE A 71 -1.56 1.99 1.12
CA ILE A 71 -0.54 1.70 2.15
C ILE A 71 -0.76 0.38 2.92
N ARG A 72 -1.77 -0.38 2.56
CA ARG A 72 -2.04 -1.70 3.17
C ARG A 72 -1.73 -2.85 2.22
N SER A 73 -1.32 -2.53 0.99
CA SER A 73 -1.01 -3.50 -0.08
C SER A 73 0.01 -4.55 0.33
N GLU A 74 0.99 -4.17 1.16
CA GLU A 74 2.12 -5.01 1.54
C GLU A 74 1.69 -6.34 2.18
N LEU A 75 0.72 -6.34 3.11
CA LEU A 75 0.25 -7.59 3.73
C LEU A 75 -0.26 -8.57 2.65
N TRP A 76 -1.11 -8.08 1.77
CA TRP A 76 -1.74 -8.89 0.74
C TRP A 76 -0.74 -9.42 -0.29
N ALA A 77 0.26 -8.61 -0.62
CA ALA A 77 1.37 -9.02 -1.47
C ALA A 77 2.27 -10.05 -0.81
N PHE A 78 2.57 -9.87 0.49
CA PHE A 78 3.48 -10.75 1.24
C PHE A 78 2.90 -12.14 1.50
N ILE A 79 1.58 -12.28 1.58
CA ILE A 79 0.91 -13.59 1.66
C ILE A 79 0.65 -14.23 0.29
N ALA A 80 0.87 -13.49 -0.79
CA ALA A 80 0.67 -13.94 -2.17
C ALA A 80 1.92 -13.70 -3.06
N PRO A 81 3.14 -14.12 -2.64
CA PRO A 81 4.36 -13.87 -3.41
C PRO A 81 4.29 -14.63 -4.75
N GLY A 82 4.46 -13.90 -5.86
CA GLY A 82 4.37 -14.45 -7.23
C GLY A 82 2.95 -14.83 -7.67
N ASN A 83 1.93 -14.49 -6.91
CA ASN A 83 0.52 -14.73 -7.25
C ASN A 83 -0.27 -13.41 -7.23
N PRO A 84 -0.05 -12.54 -8.23
CA PRO A 84 -0.68 -11.22 -8.29
C PRO A 84 -2.21 -11.29 -8.43
N GLU A 85 -2.77 -12.37 -9.00
CA GLU A 85 -4.21 -12.60 -9.09
C GLU A 85 -4.84 -12.76 -7.71
N PHE A 86 -4.18 -13.50 -6.83
CA PHE A 86 -4.67 -13.68 -5.47
C PHE A 86 -4.50 -12.40 -4.64
N ALA A 87 -3.38 -11.71 -4.76
CA ALA A 87 -3.18 -10.39 -4.15
C ALA A 87 -4.27 -9.41 -4.61
N GLU A 88 -4.54 -9.31 -5.92
CA GLU A 88 -5.59 -8.45 -6.50
C GLU A 88 -6.97 -8.76 -5.89
N LYS A 89 -7.32 -10.04 -5.73
CA LYS A 89 -8.60 -10.42 -5.13
C LYS A 89 -8.74 -9.87 -3.70
N LEU A 90 -7.68 -9.97 -2.91
CA LEU A 90 -7.68 -9.54 -1.51
C LEU A 90 -7.71 -8.02 -1.36
N VAL A 91 -6.90 -7.30 -2.13
CA VAL A 91 -6.89 -5.83 -2.09
C VAL A 91 -8.19 -5.21 -2.62
N ARG A 92 -8.90 -5.86 -3.52
CA ARG A 92 -10.24 -5.39 -3.92
C ARG A 92 -11.24 -5.46 -2.78
N LEU A 93 -11.15 -6.46 -1.92
CA LEU A 93 -11.98 -6.54 -0.71
C LEU A 93 -11.56 -5.46 0.29
N ASP A 94 -10.28 -5.34 0.56
CA ASP A 94 -9.72 -4.35 1.49
C ASP A 94 -10.04 -2.92 1.06
N GLY A 95 -9.63 -2.52 -0.13
CA GLY A 95 -9.82 -1.16 -0.63
C GLY A 95 -11.29 -0.74 -0.69
N SER A 96 -12.20 -1.69 -0.94
CA SER A 96 -13.64 -1.40 -1.00
C SER A 96 -14.26 -1.04 0.35
N VAL A 97 -13.57 -1.27 1.46
CA VAL A 97 -14.08 -0.93 2.80
C VAL A 97 -14.22 0.57 2.96
N ASP A 98 -13.22 1.33 2.55
CA ASP A 98 -13.06 2.77 2.84
C ASP A 98 -12.71 3.64 1.63
N HIS A 99 -12.47 3.04 0.46
CA HIS A 99 -12.07 3.74 -0.77
C HIS A 99 -12.85 3.29 -2.02
N THR A 100 -12.57 3.98 -3.15
CA THR A 100 -13.13 3.63 -4.46
C THR A 100 -12.07 3.79 -5.55
N THR A 101 -12.44 3.42 -6.77
CA THR A 101 -11.78 3.74 -8.05
C THR A 101 -10.26 3.88 -8.00
N GLU A 102 -9.73 5.10 -8.01
CA GLU A 102 -8.30 5.35 -8.18
C GLU A 102 -7.46 4.81 -7.02
N SER A 103 -7.93 4.87 -5.76
CA SER A 103 -7.20 4.29 -4.64
C SER A 103 -7.19 2.76 -4.69
N ILE A 104 -8.29 2.12 -5.07
CA ILE A 104 -8.32 0.67 -5.27
C ILE A 104 -7.39 0.28 -6.43
N TYR A 105 -7.35 1.06 -7.52
CA TYR A 105 -6.39 0.80 -8.61
C TYR A 105 -4.94 1.01 -8.17
N ALA A 106 -4.68 2.00 -7.31
CA ALA A 106 -3.37 2.20 -6.70
C ALA A 106 -2.95 0.99 -5.85
N GLU A 107 -3.85 0.49 -5.01
CA GLU A 107 -3.60 -0.67 -4.17
C GLU A 107 -3.34 -1.94 -5.00
N ILE A 108 -4.14 -2.19 -6.05
CA ILE A 108 -3.94 -3.30 -6.98
C ILE A 108 -2.57 -3.19 -7.66
N PHE A 109 -2.22 -1.99 -8.14
CA PHE A 109 -0.93 -1.74 -8.77
C PHE A 109 0.22 -2.06 -7.83
N LEU A 110 0.19 -1.54 -6.59
CA LEU A 110 1.24 -1.75 -5.59
C LEU A 110 1.33 -3.22 -5.18
N ALA A 111 0.22 -3.84 -4.78
CA ALA A 111 0.22 -5.25 -4.38
C ALA A 111 0.71 -6.18 -5.49
N THR A 112 0.40 -5.87 -6.74
CA THR A 112 0.93 -6.61 -7.91
C THR A 112 2.44 -6.45 -8.02
N VAL A 113 2.95 -5.21 -7.94
CA VAL A 113 4.38 -4.91 -7.98
C VAL A 113 5.11 -5.62 -6.85
N GLU A 114 4.62 -5.50 -5.63
CA GLU A 114 5.21 -6.10 -4.43
C GLU A 114 5.19 -7.63 -4.47
N SER A 115 4.08 -8.25 -4.86
CA SER A 115 3.96 -9.70 -5.02
C SER A 115 4.97 -10.25 -6.03
N MET A 116 5.13 -9.57 -7.15
CA MET A 116 6.05 -9.98 -8.21
C MET A 116 7.51 -9.63 -7.92
N ALA A 117 7.80 -8.64 -7.06
CA ALA A 117 9.16 -8.24 -6.70
C ALA A 117 9.96 -9.34 -5.97
N PHE A 118 9.31 -10.38 -5.47
CA PHE A 118 9.98 -11.58 -4.95
C PHE A 118 10.68 -12.40 -6.03
N PHE A 119 10.30 -12.25 -7.31
CA PHE A 119 10.74 -13.08 -8.43
C PHE A 119 11.28 -12.29 -9.62
N GLU A 120 10.97 -11.00 -9.72
CA GLU A 120 11.41 -10.09 -10.77
C GLU A 120 12.16 -8.91 -10.14
N ASN A 121 13.32 -8.53 -10.71
CA ASN A 121 14.14 -7.44 -10.20
C ASN A 121 14.12 -6.18 -11.10
N ASP A 122 13.59 -6.28 -12.32
CA ASP A 122 13.47 -5.14 -13.22
C ASP A 122 12.22 -4.31 -12.90
N LEU A 123 12.43 -3.12 -12.36
CA LEU A 123 11.35 -2.19 -11.99
C LEU A 123 10.41 -1.86 -13.16
N ASN A 124 10.94 -1.74 -14.37
CA ASN A 124 10.09 -1.45 -15.53
C ASN A 124 9.16 -2.61 -15.86
N ARG A 125 9.66 -3.85 -15.77
CA ARG A 125 8.82 -5.05 -15.92
C ARG A 125 7.80 -5.17 -14.80
N LEU A 126 8.19 -4.91 -13.56
CA LEU A 126 7.27 -4.89 -12.42
C LEU A 126 6.14 -3.88 -12.64
N PHE A 127 6.48 -2.67 -13.09
CA PHE A 127 5.46 -1.66 -13.38
C PHE A 127 4.57 -2.04 -14.58
N ASP A 128 5.11 -2.71 -15.60
CA ASP A 128 4.31 -3.21 -16.73
C ASP A 128 3.31 -4.28 -16.26
N ILE A 129 3.73 -5.19 -15.37
CA ILE A 129 2.84 -6.19 -14.76
C ILE A 129 1.77 -5.49 -13.90
N GLY A 130 2.15 -4.55 -13.03
CA GLY A 130 1.22 -3.77 -12.22
C GLY A 130 0.18 -3.01 -13.06
N LEU A 131 0.63 -2.35 -14.12
CA LEU A 131 -0.23 -1.63 -15.06
C LEU A 131 -1.22 -2.55 -15.80
N SER A 132 -0.85 -3.80 -16.06
CA SER A 132 -1.73 -4.77 -16.72
C SER A 132 -2.95 -5.19 -15.89
N LYS A 133 -2.93 -4.93 -14.55
CA LYS A 133 -3.99 -5.29 -13.60
C LYS A 133 -5.00 -4.18 -13.34
N ILE A 134 -4.77 -3.00 -13.85
CA ILE A 134 -5.64 -1.83 -13.67
C ILE A 134 -6.13 -1.30 -15.02
N PRO A 135 -7.24 -0.52 -15.06
CA PRO A 135 -7.72 0.04 -16.32
C PRO A 135 -6.67 0.92 -17.00
N GLU A 136 -6.47 0.72 -18.28
CA GLU A 136 -5.43 1.42 -19.07
C GLU A 136 -5.56 2.94 -19.00
N ASN A 137 -6.78 3.46 -18.95
CA ASN A 137 -7.12 4.88 -18.97
C ASN A 137 -7.45 5.47 -17.60
N CYS A 138 -7.17 4.74 -16.49
CA CYS A 138 -7.30 5.31 -15.15
C CYS A 138 -6.16 6.31 -14.85
N ARG A 139 -6.38 7.20 -13.88
CA ARG A 139 -5.41 8.25 -13.51
C ARG A 139 -4.11 7.68 -12.94
N ILE A 140 -4.18 6.55 -12.21
CA ILE A 140 -2.99 5.85 -11.72
C ILE A 140 -2.11 5.40 -12.90
N ALA A 141 -2.69 4.73 -13.89
CA ALA A 141 -1.95 4.25 -15.05
C ALA A 141 -1.36 5.41 -15.87
N GLU A 142 -2.11 6.49 -16.04
CA GLU A 142 -1.62 7.72 -16.69
C GLU A 142 -0.42 8.31 -15.93
N CYS A 143 -0.50 8.39 -14.59
CA CYS A 143 0.55 8.94 -13.75
C CYS A 143 1.83 8.10 -13.79
N VAL A 144 1.73 6.77 -13.67
CA VAL A 144 2.88 5.86 -13.73
C VAL A 144 3.60 5.99 -15.08
N ARG A 145 2.85 5.96 -16.21
CA ARG A 145 3.43 6.16 -17.54
C ARG A 145 4.08 7.52 -17.71
N PHE A 146 3.46 8.56 -17.17
CA PHE A 146 4.03 9.91 -17.20
C PHE A 146 5.37 9.96 -16.47
N VAL A 147 5.47 9.46 -15.24
CA VAL A 147 6.72 9.48 -14.47
C VAL A 147 7.82 8.69 -15.18
N ARG A 148 7.49 7.50 -15.71
CA ARG A 148 8.45 6.68 -16.48
C ARG A 148 9.00 7.43 -17.71
N ALA A 149 8.16 8.18 -18.41
CA ALA A 149 8.61 9.01 -19.52
C ALA A 149 9.52 10.16 -19.06
N GLN A 150 9.18 10.82 -17.94
CA GLN A 150 9.95 11.94 -17.42
C GLN A 150 11.36 11.54 -16.93
N VAL A 151 11.50 10.35 -16.36
CA VAL A 151 12.83 9.82 -15.94
C VAL A 151 13.75 9.58 -17.14
N GLN A 152 13.21 9.34 -18.34
CA GLN A 152 14.02 9.25 -19.56
C GLN A 152 14.49 10.62 -20.09
N GLU A 153 13.83 11.71 -19.71
CA GLU A 153 14.15 13.07 -20.15
C GLU A 153 15.18 13.77 -19.25
N THR A 154 15.21 13.46 -17.96
CA THR A 154 16.09 14.13 -16.98
C THR A 154 16.32 13.26 -15.74
N ASP A 155 17.54 13.35 -15.20
CA ASP A 155 17.94 12.70 -13.94
C ASP A 155 17.61 13.57 -12.70
N ASP A 156 17.17 14.82 -12.86
CA ASP A 156 16.80 15.67 -11.73
C ASP A 156 15.37 15.39 -11.27
N TYR A 157 15.24 14.63 -10.19
CA TYR A 157 13.94 14.29 -9.61
C TYR A 157 13.12 15.52 -9.19
N ARG A 158 13.75 16.67 -8.90
CA ARG A 158 13.05 17.91 -8.51
C ARG A 158 12.28 18.48 -9.69
N ILE A 159 12.86 18.41 -10.89
CA ILE A 159 12.20 18.82 -12.15
C ILE A 159 11.02 17.88 -12.41
N ILE A 160 11.24 16.56 -12.30
CA ILE A 160 10.19 15.55 -12.49
C ILE A 160 9.05 15.76 -11.50
N ARG A 161 9.39 15.97 -10.21
CA ARG A 161 8.44 16.30 -9.16
C ARG A 161 7.58 17.52 -9.50
N GLN A 162 8.20 18.61 -9.96
CA GLN A 162 7.45 19.82 -10.33
C GLN A 162 6.45 19.55 -11.46
N ARG A 163 6.87 18.79 -12.49
CA ARG A 163 6.00 18.39 -13.60
C ARG A 163 4.88 17.45 -13.15
N LEU A 164 5.19 16.50 -12.27
CA LEU A 164 4.24 15.57 -11.66
C LEU A 164 3.15 16.35 -10.88
N ILE A 165 3.54 17.24 -9.98
CA ILE A 165 2.61 18.04 -9.18
C ILE A 165 1.75 18.94 -10.07
N ARG A 166 2.33 19.55 -11.09
CA ARG A 166 1.56 20.42 -12.03
C ARG A 166 0.46 19.64 -12.75
N ARG A 167 0.67 18.35 -13.05
CA ARG A 167 -0.27 17.53 -13.81
C ARG A 167 -1.25 16.74 -12.94
N PHE A 168 -0.79 16.23 -11.80
CA PHE A 168 -1.52 15.27 -10.97
C PHE A 168 -1.69 15.71 -9.51
N GLY A 169 -1.16 16.87 -9.14
CA GLY A 169 -1.26 17.38 -7.77
C GLY A 169 -2.69 17.66 -7.34
N SER A 170 -2.92 17.60 -6.03
CA SER A 170 -4.19 17.84 -5.36
C SER A 170 -3.97 18.75 -4.14
N SER A 171 -5.04 19.38 -3.65
CA SER A 171 -5.07 20.04 -2.34
C SER A 171 -5.06 19.02 -1.17
N ASP A 172 -5.45 17.79 -1.45
CA ASP A 172 -5.32 16.67 -0.52
C ASP A 172 -3.91 16.09 -0.63
N ALA A 173 -3.13 16.20 0.46
CA ALA A 173 -1.77 15.68 0.52
C ALA A 173 -1.72 14.15 0.39
N SER A 174 -2.79 13.45 0.79
CA SER A 174 -2.92 12.00 0.72
C SER A 174 -3.52 11.48 -0.59
N TYR A 175 -3.80 12.35 -1.59
CA TYR A 175 -4.37 11.91 -2.87
C TYR A 175 -3.49 10.86 -3.56
N SER A 176 -4.05 9.68 -3.81
CA SER A 176 -3.31 8.48 -4.24
C SER A 176 -2.53 8.67 -5.54
N VAL A 177 -3.11 9.35 -6.54
CA VAL A 177 -2.49 9.46 -7.87
C VAL A 177 -1.12 10.12 -7.84
N VAL A 178 -0.97 11.28 -7.17
CA VAL A 178 0.31 11.96 -7.08
C VAL A 178 1.30 11.18 -6.20
N ASN A 179 0.82 10.54 -5.14
CA ASN A 179 1.66 9.76 -4.23
C ASN A 179 2.19 8.48 -4.88
N ILE A 180 1.40 7.78 -5.71
CA ILE A 180 1.90 6.68 -6.54
C ILE A 180 2.96 7.19 -7.52
N GLY A 181 2.76 8.37 -8.13
CA GLY A 181 3.78 8.99 -8.96
C GLY A 181 5.09 9.26 -8.22
N ILE A 182 5.02 9.68 -6.96
CA ILE A 182 6.21 9.89 -6.09
C ILE A 182 6.90 8.56 -5.78
N ILE A 183 6.15 7.49 -5.44
CA ILE A 183 6.72 6.16 -5.21
C ILE A 183 7.47 5.66 -6.45
N VAL A 184 6.85 5.74 -7.62
CA VAL A 184 7.47 5.31 -8.88
C VAL A 184 8.71 6.16 -9.20
N LEU A 185 8.66 7.48 -8.99
CA LEU A 185 9.80 8.38 -9.16
C LEU A 185 10.95 8.00 -8.24
N ALA A 186 10.67 7.77 -6.95
CA ALA A 186 11.69 7.42 -5.95
C ALA A 186 12.40 6.11 -6.31
N LEU A 187 11.64 5.09 -6.71
CA LEU A 187 12.17 3.79 -7.11
C LEU A 187 13.02 3.85 -8.38
N LEU A 188 12.62 4.65 -9.39
CA LEU A 188 13.36 4.78 -10.64
C LEU A 188 14.58 5.69 -10.54
N HIS A 189 14.55 6.70 -9.65
CA HIS A 189 15.65 7.63 -9.47
C HIS A 189 16.71 7.11 -8.51
N GLY A 190 16.30 6.47 -7.40
CA GLY A 190 17.22 6.04 -6.32
C GLY A 190 18.07 4.84 -6.75
N LYS A 191 19.39 4.98 -6.59
CA LYS A 191 20.38 3.93 -6.90
C LYS A 191 20.52 2.91 -5.77
N ASP A 192 20.21 3.33 -4.56
CA ASP A 192 20.27 2.51 -3.36
C ASP A 192 19.07 2.78 -2.44
N PHE A 193 19.01 2.07 -1.31
CA PHE A 193 17.94 2.22 -0.33
C PHE A 193 17.82 3.66 0.20
N ASN A 194 18.95 4.29 0.53
CA ASN A 194 18.94 5.63 1.09
C ASN A 194 18.43 6.66 0.08
N GLU A 195 18.89 6.60 -1.17
CA GLU A 195 18.42 7.51 -2.22
C GLU A 195 16.91 7.33 -2.50
N VAL A 196 16.40 6.09 -2.52
CA VAL A 196 14.96 5.83 -2.68
C VAL A 196 14.18 6.49 -1.54
N MET A 197 14.55 6.23 -0.28
CA MET A 197 13.89 6.80 0.89
C MET A 197 13.94 8.32 0.90
N LEU A 198 15.12 8.90 0.67
CA LEU A 198 15.31 10.36 0.67
C LEU A 198 14.56 11.02 -0.49
N THR A 199 14.51 10.42 -1.66
CA THR A 199 13.75 10.96 -2.80
C THR A 199 12.27 10.98 -2.48
N ALA A 200 11.71 9.89 -1.93
CA ALA A 200 10.30 9.83 -1.53
C ALA A 200 9.96 10.93 -0.52
N VAL A 201 10.72 11.03 0.58
CA VAL A 201 10.50 12.04 1.63
C VAL A 201 10.63 13.47 1.07
N ASN A 202 11.68 13.76 0.29
CA ASN A 202 11.93 15.10 -0.25
C ASN A 202 10.92 15.53 -1.33
N CYS A 203 10.15 14.61 -1.89
CA CYS A 203 9.04 14.94 -2.78
C CYS A 203 7.86 15.59 -2.07
N GLY A 204 7.72 15.44 -0.75
CA GLY A 204 6.58 15.96 -0.01
C GLY A 204 5.30 15.17 -0.26
N TYR A 205 4.15 15.82 -0.08
CA TYR A 205 2.84 15.15 -0.05
C TYR A 205 2.74 14.20 1.14
N ASP A 206 2.32 12.97 0.94
CA ASP A 206 2.15 11.95 1.99
C ASP A 206 3.46 11.18 2.22
N THR A 207 4.41 11.83 2.88
CA THR A 207 5.81 11.40 2.94
C THR A 207 6.03 10.09 3.71
N ASP A 208 5.25 9.82 4.73
CA ASP A 208 5.31 8.57 5.50
C ASP A 208 4.76 7.40 4.69
N CYS A 209 3.62 7.59 4.00
CA CYS A 209 3.04 6.58 3.12
C CYS A 209 3.96 6.29 1.92
N THR A 210 4.41 7.32 1.22
CA THR A 210 5.25 7.13 0.02
C THR A 210 6.59 6.50 0.32
N SER A 211 7.24 6.90 1.41
CA SER A 211 8.52 6.28 1.78
C SER A 211 8.36 4.89 2.38
N ALA A 212 7.28 4.60 3.13
CA ALA A 212 7.02 3.25 3.62
C ALA A 212 6.84 2.25 2.47
N THR A 213 5.99 2.56 1.50
CA THR A 213 5.75 1.67 0.34
C THR A 213 6.97 1.57 -0.59
N ALA A 214 7.65 2.69 -0.89
CA ALA A 214 8.90 2.63 -1.66
C ALA A 214 9.97 1.80 -0.91
N GLY A 215 10.05 1.96 0.42
CA GLY A 215 10.91 1.19 1.30
C GLY A 215 10.58 -0.32 1.32
N ALA A 216 9.29 -0.66 1.30
CA ALA A 216 8.85 -2.06 1.21
C ALA A 216 9.29 -2.69 -0.12
N ILE A 217 9.01 -2.05 -1.24
CA ILE A 217 9.38 -2.56 -2.57
C ILE A 217 10.90 -2.72 -2.71
N ILE A 218 11.69 -1.68 -2.37
CA ILE A 218 13.16 -1.79 -2.45
C ILE A 218 13.70 -2.81 -1.43
N GLY A 219 13.02 -2.97 -0.29
CA GLY A 219 13.33 -3.96 0.74
C GLY A 219 13.14 -5.40 0.23
N ILE A 220 12.07 -5.68 -0.51
CA ILE A 220 11.85 -6.98 -1.17
C ILE A 220 12.96 -7.24 -2.19
N LEU A 221 13.21 -6.28 -3.08
CA LEU A 221 14.21 -6.40 -4.15
C LEU A 221 15.64 -6.62 -3.63
N ARG A 222 15.99 -6.02 -2.51
CA ARG A 222 17.35 -6.12 -1.92
C ARG A 222 17.49 -7.27 -0.93
N GLY A 223 16.41 -7.62 -0.24
CA GLY A 223 16.44 -8.53 0.90
C GLY A 223 17.09 -7.90 2.14
N LYS A 224 16.70 -8.33 3.33
CA LYS A 224 17.13 -7.76 4.62
C LYS A 224 18.66 -7.67 4.78
N SER A 225 19.40 -8.67 4.29
CA SER A 225 20.87 -8.73 4.41
C SER A 225 21.60 -7.63 3.64
N ASN A 226 20.97 -7.03 2.65
CA ASN A 226 21.53 -5.97 1.81
C ASN A 226 20.98 -4.57 2.16
N LEU A 227 20.14 -4.46 3.20
CA LEU A 227 19.72 -3.16 3.70
C LEU A 227 20.81 -2.50 4.54
N PRO A 228 20.89 -1.15 4.56
CA PRO A 228 21.90 -0.47 5.37
C PRO A 228 21.72 -0.77 6.85
N LYS A 229 22.80 -1.19 7.53
CA LYS A 229 22.78 -1.58 8.94
C LYS A 229 22.23 -0.50 9.86
N GLU A 230 22.54 0.75 9.56
CA GLU A 230 22.06 1.90 10.34
C GLU A 230 20.52 2.00 10.40
N TRP A 231 19.82 1.60 9.35
CA TRP A 231 18.36 1.55 9.34
C TRP A 231 17.86 0.39 10.19
N LEU A 232 18.45 -0.80 10.02
CA LEU A 232 18.06 -1.99 10.78
C LEU A 232 18.27 -1.78 12.29
N GLU A 233 19.39 -1.16 12.68
CA GLU A 233 19.70 -0.87 14.08
C GLU A 233 18.75 0.17 14.69
N LYS A 234 18.40 1.22 13.93
CA LYS A 234 17.47 2.27 14.40
C LYS A 234 16.03 1.78 14.51
N VAL A 235 15.57 1.00 13.57
CA VAL A 235 14.20 0.44 13.59
C VAL A 235 14.07 -0.64 14.65
N GLY A 236 15.10 -1.48 14.81
CA GLY A 236 15.09 -2.61 15.74
C GLY A 236 14.14 -3.73 15.28
N ASP A 237 13.78 -4.62 16.22
CA ASP A 237 12.90 -5.76 15.93
C ASP A 237 11.53 -5.65 16.62
N VAL A 238 11.42 -4.83 17.66
CA VAL A 238 10.16 -4.67 18.44
C VAL A 238 9.27 -3.62 17.80
N PHE A 239 7.98 -3.92 17.70
CA PHE A 239 6.95 -2.94 17.35
C PHE A 239 5.80 -2.93 18.38
N VAL A 240 5.16 -1.78 18.48
CA VAL A 240 3.94 -1.57 19.30
C VAL A 240 2.89 -0.94 18.40
N ILE A 241 1.65 -1.41 18.49
CA ILE A 241 0.51 -0.85 17.76
C ILE A 241 -0.45 -0.15 18.70
N GLY A 242 -1.10 0.90 18.22
CA GLY A 242 -1.96 1.74 19.07
C GLY A 242 -3.31 2.12 18.47
N THR A 243 -3.48 1.97 17.15
CA THR A 243 -4.68 2.43 16.44
C THR A 243 -5.69 1.34 16.13
N VAL A 244 -5.40 0.08 16.53
CA VAL A 244 -6.33 -1.04 16.42
C VAL A 244 -6.45 -1.76 17.78
N ASN A 245 -7.63 -2.30 18.07
CA ASN A 245 -7.88 -2.96 19.35
C ASN A 245 -7.79 -4.49 19.26
N VAL A 246 -6.72 -4.99 18.70
CA VAL A 246 -6.44 -6.43 18.61
C VAL A 246 -5.63 -6.91 19.80
N GLN A 247 -5.56 -8.23 20.02
CA GLN A 247 -4.81 -8.80 21.16
C GLN A 247 -3.29 -8.59 21.03
N ARG A 248 -2.75 -8.62 19.81
CA ARG A 248 -1.34 -8.41 19.52
C ARG A 248 -1.00 -6.92 19.57
N LYS A 249 -0.74 -6.38 20.74
CA LYS A 249 -0.35 -4.96 20.95
C LYS A 249 1.14 -4.70 20.76
N GLU A 250 1.96 -5.70 21.04
CA GLU A 250 3.42 -5.67 20.93
C GLU A 250 3.93 -7.00 20.43
N SER A 251 4.91 -6.99 19.56
CA SER A 251 5.57 -8.19 19.05
C SER A 251 6.91 -7.81 18.39
N THR A 252 7.52 -8.78 17.72
CA THR A 252 8.73 -8.54 16.93
C THR A 252 8.45 -8.69 15.44
N LEU A 253 9.21 -7.94 14.62
CA LEU A 253 9.18 -8.09 13.17
C LEU A 253 9.55 -9.51 12.74
N THR A 254 10.45 -10.15 13.49
CA THR A 254 10.84 -11.55 13.29
C THR A 254 9.65 -12.51 13.51
N ALA A 255 8.86 -12.31 14.55
CA ALA A 255 7.65 -13.12 14.79
C ALA A 255 6.59 -12.84 13.72
N LEU A 256 6.34 -11.56 13.42
CA LEU A 256 5.39 -11.17 12.39
C LEU A 256 5.73 -11.77 11.02
N THR A 257 7.02 -11.78 10.65
CA THR A 257 7.48 -12.41 9.40
C THR A 257 7.14 -13.90 9.36
N LYS A 258 7.30 -14.63 10.47
CA LYS A 258 6.94 -16.05 10.55
C LYS A 258 5.43 -16.29 10.40
N ASP A 259 4.62 -15.43 11.01
CA ASP A 259 3.16 -15.54 10.93
C ASP A 259 2.66 -15.19 9.53
N THR A 260 3.22 -14.16 8.90
CA THR A 260 2.92 -13.82 7.49
C THR A 260 3.33 -14.95 6.55
N PHE A 261 4.50 -15.57 6.79
CA PHE A 261 4.95 -16.71 6.01
C PHE A 261 4.07 -17.95 6.19
N ALA A 262 3.57 -18.19 7.42
CA ALA A 262 2.59 -19.24 7.67
C ALA A 262 1.26 -18.98 6.92
N ALA A 263 0.83 -17.74 6.84
CA ALA A 263 -0.35 -17.33 6.06
C ALA A 263 -0.18 -17.61 4.55
N CYS A 264 1.03 -17.44 3.98
CA CYS A 264 1.31 -17.82 2.59
C CYS A 264 0.99 -19.28 2.30
N TYR A 265 1.39 -20.19 3.19
CA TYR A 265 1.10 -21.63 3.01
C TYR A 265 -0.39 -21.98 3.11
N ALA A 266 -1.15 -21.20 3.88
CA ALA A 266 -2.61 -21.40 3.97
C ALA A 266 -3.34 -20.84 2.73
N ALA A 267 -2.68 -19.97 1.98
CA ALA A 267 -3.21 -19.38 0.73
C ALA A 267 -2.94 -20.23 -0.51
N ALA A 268 -1.94 -21.12 -0.47
CA ALA A 268 -1.53 -22.00 -1.57
C ALA A 268 -2.40 -23.23 -1.65
#